data_0c2118c9eda1193153163d6a93a873c7
#
_entry.id   0c2118c9eda1193153163d6a93a873c7
#
_cell.length_a   1.000
_cell.length_b   1.000
_cell.length_c   1.000
_cell.angle_alpha   90.00
_cell.angle_beta   90.00
_cell.angle_gamma   90.00
#
_symmetry.space_group_name_H-M   'P 1'
#
loop_
_entity.id
_entity.type
_entity.pdbx_description
1 polymer ?
#
loop_
_entity_poly.entity_id
_entity_poly.type
_entity_poly.pdbx_seq_one_letter_code
_entity_poly.pdbx_strand_id
1 'polypeptide(L)'
;MNLLSLASRQIWPHVLLVAHLKPQRLFLLHSENAAESRTPAQRLKRFFDQSNLVAKGNTSLVCVSDSDFSTIETQLDELQTNRQLLPSDCVVNFTGGNKLMATAAFRWAAKRGVRALYLERRNQLTWFEPRDGDVLTRNECVDGHLTDALDPLPLLRCQLDASEVDREGQLIHLNSAGQAVPEADFWKKLPSLTAEQIEPWLAIIASGNRKQNKGDALELIVAAALLRLGVKHVRRSLRPKVHTASGVSARLAHAELDLLFNFAGKLWLVDCKDRKPVTDLADGLRRISQPHTPADRQQYDELFERLRDQLSISDTKVIKEDLLAAREIGGLLGETICVRRAALSPEVREFARRNHVHLIENCRQPNALRDSLRSILHPQAPASLDQLAELQEQLCK
;
A
#
# COMPACT_ATOMS: atom_id res chain seq x y z
N MET A 1 -4.20 23.93 -17.47
CA MET A 1 -2.82 23.51 -17.19
C MET A 1 -2.55 22.15 -17.83
N ASN A 2 -1.36 22.00 -18.43
CA ASN A 2 -0.86 20.78 -19.03
C ASN A 2 0.21 20.18 -18.10
N LEU A 3 0.13 18.87 -17.82
CA LEU A 3 1.11 18.17 -16.99
C LEU A 3 1.95 17.24 -17.86
N LEU A 4 3.26 17.47 -17.90
CA LEU A 4 4.25 16.59 -18.51
C LEU A 4 4.85 15.74 -17.38
N SER A 5 4.67 14.43 -17.41
CA SER A 5 5.03 13.56 -16.27
C SER A 5 5.91 12.41 -16.72
N LEU A 6 7.13 12.32 -16.20
CA LEU A 6 8.06 11.25 -16.50
C LEU A 6 7.56 9.93 -15.89
N ALA A 7 7.06 9.02 -16.73
CA ALA A 7 6.51 7.76 -16.30
C ALA A 7 7.61 6.80 -15.81
N SER A 8 7.31 6.08 -14.74
CA SER A 8 8.18 5.07 -14.13
C SER A 8 7.35 3.93 -13.53
N ARG A 9 8.01 2.89 -13.02
CA ARG A 9 7.37 1.79 -12.28
C ARG A 9 6.59 2.26 -11.05
N GLN A 10 6.90 3.42 -10.51
CA GLN A 10 6.21 4.00 -9.36
C GLN A 10 4.96 4.75 -9.84
N ILE A 11 3.82 4.12 -9.76
CA ILE A 11 2.57 4.71 -10.28
C ILE A 11 1.96 5.76 -9.34
N TRP A 12 2.14 5.58 -8.04
CA TRP A 12 1.43 6.36 -7.03
C TRP A 12 1.71 7.86 -7.07
N PRO A 13 2.96 8.31 -7.26
CA PRO A 13 3.23 9.74 -7.42
C PRO A 13 2.45 10.38 -8.56
N HIS A 14 2.25 9.66 -9.67
CA HIS A 14 1.47 10.16 -10.80
C HIS A 14 -0.01 10.29 -10.46
N VAL A 15 -0.57 9.27 -9.79
CA VAL A 15 -2.00 9.27 -9.41
C VAL A 15 -2.30 10.40 -8.44
N LEU A 16 -1.47 10.54 -7.40
CA LEU A 16 -1.65 11.57 -6.39
C LEU A 16 -1.48 12.98 -6.96
N LEU A 17 -0.46 13.20 -7.79
CA LEU A 17 -0.24 14.49 -8.46
C LEU A 17 -1.37 14.85 -9.41
N VAL A 18 -1.86 13.91 -10.19
CA VAL A 18 -3.00 14.16 -11.09
C VAL A 18 -4.26 14.50 -10.30
N ALA A 19 -4.53 13.80 -9.21
CA ALA A 19 -5.67 14.10 -8.33
C ALA A 19 -5.54 15.49 -7.67
N HIS A 20 -4.32 15.91 -7.32
CA HIS A 20 -4.04 17.21 -6.71
C HIS A 20 -4.11 18.36 -7.74
N LEU A 21 -3.44 18.21 -8.86
CA LEU A 21 -3.26 19.26 -9.87
C LEU A 21 -4.44 19.39 -10.82
N LYS A 22 -5.23 18.33 -11.02
CA LYS A 22 -6.37 18.27 -11.94
C LYS A 22 -6.05 18.79 -13.34
N PRO A 23 -5.03 18.25 -14.03
CA PRO A 23 -4.59 18.78 -15.31
C PRO A 23 -5.68 18.62 -16.39
N GLN A 24 -5.76 19.56 -17.29
CA GLN A 24 -6.62 19.46 -18.48
C GLN A 24 -6.10 18.42 -19.47
N ARG A 25 -4.75 18.39 -19.66
CA ARG A 25 -4.07 17.39 -20.49
C ARG A 25 -2.90 16.81 -19.72
N LEU A 26 -2.71 15.51 -19.86
CA LEU A 26 -1.60 14.75 -19.26
C LEU A 26 -0.74 14.13 -20.36
N PHE A 27 0.54 14.44 -20.37
CA PHE A 27 1.54 13.83 -21.24
C PHE A 27 2.44 12.93 -20.40
N LEU A 28 2.33 11.61 -20.59
CA LEU A 28 3.17 10.63 -19.93
C LEU A 28 4.41 10.41 -20.79
N LEU A 29 5.53 10.96 -20.33
CA LEU A 29 6.82 10.86 -21.00
C LEU A 29 7.46 9.53 -20.64
N HIS A 30 7.78 8.71 -21.64
CA HIS A 30 8.37 7.38 -21.45
C HIS A 30 9.48 7.10 -22.42
N SER A 31 10.41 6.21 -22.07
CA SER A 31 11.43 5.72 -23.01
C SER A 31 10.98 4.44 -23.70
N GLU A 32 11.80 3.95 -24.64
CA GLU A 32 11.60 2.65 -25.29
C GLU A 32 11.81 1.46 -24.35
N ASN A 33 12.41 1.67 -23.18
CA ASN A 33 12.55 0.63 -22.16
C ASN A 33 11.16 0.15 -21.70
N ALA A 34 10.81 -1.05 -22.13
CA ALA A 34 9.48 -1.60 -21.90
C ALA A 34 9.18 -1.76 -20.40
N ALA A 35 10.10 -2.35 -19.65
CA ALA A 35 9.86 -2.72 -18.24
C ALA A 35 9.84 -1.50 -17.31
N GLU A 36 10.72 -0.54 -17.53
CA GLU A 36 10.94 0.56 -16.59
C GLU A 36 10.06 1.79 -16.89
N SER A 37 9.62 1.97 -18.13
CA SER A 37 9.01 3.22 -18.57
C SER A 37 7.78 3.04 -19.47
N ARG A 38 7.91 2.35 -20.62
CA ARG A 38 6.82 2.27 -21.63
C ARG A 38 5.59 1.52 -21.10
N THR A 39 5.77 0.33 -20.55
CA THR A 39 4.64 -0.46 -20.00
C THR A 39 3.99 0.24 -18.81
N PRO A 40 4.73 0.79 -17.81
CA PRO A 40 4.14 1.63 -16.78
C PRO A 40 3.34 2.82 -17.32
N ALA A 41 3.86 3.54 -18.34
CA ALA A 41 3.15 4.65 -18.97
C ALA A 41 1.82 4.22 -19.62
N GLN A 42 1.82 3.07 -20.32
CA GLN A 42 0.61 2.51 -20.94
C GLN A 42 -0.44 2.12 -19.89
N ARG A 43 -0.03 1.58 -18.74
CA ARG A 43 -0.92 1.24 -17.62
C ARG A 43 -1.50 2.50 -17.00
N LEU A 44 -0.67 3.49 -16.72
CA LEU A 44 -1.13 4.79 -16.20
C LEU A 44 -2.12 5.45 -17.15
N LYS A 45 -1.84 5.45 -18.47
CA LYS A 45 -2.80 5.96 -19.45
C LYS A 45 -4.14 5.26 -19.37
N ARG A 46 -4.15 3.92 -19.36
CA ARG A 46 -5.38 3.11 -19.23
C ARG A 46 -6.13 3.45 -17.93
N PHE A 47 -5.41 3.58 -16.83
CA PHE A 47 -5.98 3.97 -15.54
C PHE A 47 -6.62 5.36 -15.60
N PHE A 48 -5.92 6.37 -16.13
CA PHE A 48 -6.46 7.73 -16.21
C PHE A 48 -7.65 7.83 -17.17
N ASP A 49 -7.63 7.09 -18.28
CA ASP A 49 -8.78 7.03 -19.21
C ASP A 49 -10.04 6.40 -18.57
N GLN A 50 -9.88 5.61 -17.48
CA GLN A 50 -10.98 4.94 -16.75
C GLN A 50 -11.37 5.61 -15.44
N SER A 51 -10.47 6.34 -14.79
CA SER A 51 -10.65 6.86 -13.42
C SER A 51 -11.38 8.21 -13.34
N ASN A 52 -11.64 8.88 -14.46
CA ASN A 52 -12.17 10.25 -14.53
C ASN A 52 -11.30 11.32 -13.81
N LEU A 53 -10.06 11.00 -13.43
CA LEU A 53 -9.12 11.99 -12.88
C LEU A 53 -8.61 12.96 -13.95
N VAL A 54 -8.58 12.52 -15.20
CA VAL A 54 -8.33 13.33 -16.39
C VAL A 54 -9.49 13.09 -17.35
N ALA A 55 -9.95 14.10 -18.07
CA ALA A 55 -11.00 13.94 -19.06
C ALA A 55 -10.59 12.89 -20.11
N LYS A 56 -11.52 12.05 -20.49
CA LYS A 56 -11.26 10.92 -21.42
C LYS A 56 -10.63 11.43 -22.72
N GLY A 57 -9.55 10.80 -23.14
CA GLY A 57 -8.79 11.18 -24.34
C GLY A 57 -7.74 12.28 -24.12
N ASN A 58 -7.67 12.89 -22.96
CA ASN A 58 -6.71 13.93 -22.64
C ASN A 58 -5.39 13.39 -22.04
N THR A 59 -5.20 12.08 -21.97
CA THR A 59 -3.94 11.43 -21.60
C THR A 59 -3.22 10.93 -22.83
N SER A 60 -2.01 11.40 -23.09
CA SER A 60 -1.17 11.05 -24.23
C SER A 60 0.14 10.39 -23.78
N LEU A 61 0.61 9.42 -24.55
CA LEU A 61 1.94 8.84 -24.39
C LEU A 61 2.91 9.59 -25.32
N VAL A 62 4.08 9.93 -24.80
CA VAL A 62 5.14 10.60 -25.54
C VAL A 62 6.45 9.86 -25.31
N CYS A 63 7.03 9.32 -26.39
CA CYS A 63 8.32 8.66 -26.31
C CYS A 63 9.44 9.70 -26.32
N VAL A 64 10.37 9.56 -25.38
CA VAL A 64 11.59 10.38 -25.27
C VAL A 64 12.81 9.49 -25.08
N SER A 65 13.99 9.96 -25.45
CA SER A 65 15.25 9.24 -25.20
C SER A 65 15.47 9.01 -23.69
N ASP A 66 16.17 7.97 -23.31
CA ASP A 66 16.59 7.68 -21.93
C ASP A 66 18.13 7.70 -21.75
N SER A 67 18.86 7.95 -22.83
CA SER A 67 20.33 7.83 -22.88
C SER A 67 21.04 9.06 -23.43
N ASP A 68 20.35 9.98 -24.10
CA ASP A 68 20.96 11.19 -24.62
C ASP A 68 20.24 12.47 -24.17
N PHE A 69 20.98 13.28 -23.44
CA PHE A 69 20.48 14.47 -22.77
C PHE A 69 19.96 15.54 -23.76
N SER A 70 20.71 15.78 -24.84
CA SER A 70 20.34 16.80 -25.85
C SER A 70 19.15 16.36 -26.68
N THR A 71 19.04 15.07 -26.99
CA THR A 71 17.89 14.49 -27.68
C THR A 71 16.60 14.63 -26.83
N ILE A 72 16.70 14.40 -25.50
CA ILE A 72 15.54 14.58 -24.61
C ILE A 72 15.04 16.04 -24.67
N GLU A 73 15.94 17.03 -24.55
CA GLU A 73 15.56 18.46 -24.62
C GLU A 73 14.92 18.79 -25.97
N THR A 74 15.51 18.32 -27.08
CA THR A 74 14.95 18.53 -28.42
C THR A 74 13.55 17.95 -28.56
N GLN A 75 13.33 16.73 -28.09
CA GLN A 75 12.01 16.08 -28.12
C GLN A 75 10.98 16.80 -27.27
N LEU A 76 11.38 17.40 -26.14
CA LEU A 76 10.50 18.25 -25.33
C LEU A 76 10.16 19.57 -26.04
N ASP A 77 11.10 20.18 -26.77
CA ASP A 77 10.86 21.35 -27.62
C ASP A 77 9.88 21.02 -28.77
N GLU A 78 10.07 19.90 -29.44
CA GLU A 78 9.15 19.38 -30.46
C GLU A 78 7.75 19.14 -29.89
N LEU A 79 7.64 18.51 -28.71
CA LEU A 79 6.37 18.31 -28.03
C LEU A 79 5.68 19.63 -27.73
N GLN A 80 6.42 20.59 -27.18
CA GLN A 80 5.92 21.94 -26.89
C GLN A 80 5.37 22.63 -28.14
N THR A 81 6.13 22.61 -29.21
CA THR A 81 5.77 23.21 -30.49
C THR A 81 4.58 22.51 -31.14
N ASN A 82 4.64 21.18 -31.29
CA ASN A 82 3.61 20.37 -31.97
C ASN A 82 2.27 20.40 -31.24
N ARG A 83 2.26 20.56 -29.92
CA ARG A 83 1.07 20.63 -29.10
C ARG A 83 0.65 22.02 -28.70
N GLN A 84 1.39 23.05 -29.19
CA GLN A 84 1.18 24.48 -28.92
C GLN A 84 1.06 24.74 -27.41
N LEU A 85 2.02 24.21 -26.63
CA LEU A 85 2.03 24.33 -25.18
C LEU A 85 2.66 25.65 -24.76
N LEU A 86 1.91 26.49 -24.08
CA LEU A 86 2.46 27.74 -23.50
C LEU A 86 3.23 27.37 -22.21
N PRO A 87 4.42 27.92 -21.97
CA PRO A 87 5.20 27.69 -20.77
C PRO A 87 4.41 27.96 -19.48
N SER A 88 3.63 29.03 -19.45
CA SER A 88 2.79 29.41 -18.30
C SER A 88 1.72 28.39 -17.95
N ASP A 89 1.28 27.61 -18.94
CA ASP A 89 0.23 26.59 -18.77
C ASP A 89 0.79 25.19 -18.57
N CYS A 90 2.11 25.04 -18.52
CA CYS A 90 2.78 23.77 -18.40
C CYS A 90 3.40 23.57 -17.02
N VAL A 91 3.44 22.31 -16.60
CA VAL A 91 4.17 21.85 -15.42
C VAL A 91 4.87 20.55 -15.76
N VAL A 92 6.13 20.41 -15.36
CA VAL A 92 6.91 19.19 -15.52
C VAL A 92 7.02 18.45 -14.19
N ASN A 93 6.50 17.24 -14.14
CA ASN A 93 6.75 16.30 -13.04
C ASN A 93 7.95 15.41 -13.38
N PHE A 94 9.05 15.60 -12.67
CA PHE A 94 10.28 14.83 -12.84
C PHE A 94 10.54 13.83 -11.68
N THR A 95 9.50 13.49 -10.91
CA THR A 95 9.57 12.48 -9.83
C THR A 95 9.93 11.09 -10.39
N GLY A 96 9.44 10.76 -11.58
CA GLY A 96 9.72 9.49 -12.27
C GLY A 96 10.86 9.58 -13.28
N GLY A 97 10.96 8.55 -14.14
CA GLY A 97 12.01 8.41 -15.13
C GLY A 97 13.36 7.99 -14.53
N ASN A 98 14.35 7.77 -15.40
CA ASN A 98 15.72 7.60 -14.93
C ASN A 98 16.35 8.96 -14.59
N LYS A 99 17.53 8.97 -13.95
CA LYS A 99 18.20 10.20 -13.52
C LYS A 99 18.50 11.17 -14.67
N LEU A 100 18.87 10.61 -15.85
CA LEU A 100 19.18 11.43 -17.02
C LEU A 100 17.93 12.14 -17.55
N MET A 101 16.82 11.38 -17.71
CA MET A 101 15.54 11.94 -18.12
C MET A 101 15.04 13.00 -17.14
N ALA A 102 15.11 12.73 -15.83
CA ALA A 102 14.68 13.66 -14.81
C ALA A 102 15.51 14.96 -14.84
N THR A 103 16.83 14.85 -14.95
CA THR A 103 17.72 16.01 -15.02
C THR A 103 17.52 16.82 -16.31
N ALA A 104 17.36 16.15 -17.46
CA ALA A 104 17.10 16.81 -18.73
C ALA A 104 15.77 17.56 -18.74
N ALA A 105 14.70 16.90 -18.25
CA ALA A 105 13.37 17.51 -18.15
C ALA A 105 13.34 18.70 -17.20
N PHE A 106 14.02 18.62 -16.06
CA PHE A 106 14.18 19.73 -15.13
C PHE A 106 14.94 20.90 -15.75
N ARG A 107 16.10 20.64 -16.40
CA ARG A 107 16.88 21.67 -17.07
C ARG A 107 16.11 22.33 -18.22
N TRP A 108 15.41 21.53 -19.02
CA TRP A 108 14.56 22.05 -20.09
C TRP A 108 13.47 22.98 -19.52
N ALA A 109 12.80 22.55 -18.46
CA ALA A 109 11.76 23.36 -17.81
C ALA A 109 12.31 24.70 -17.33
N ALA A 110 13.47 24.70 -16.65
CA ALA A 110 14.13 25.93 -16.18
C ALA A 110 14.47 26.86 -17.34
N LYS A 111 15.05 26.36 -18.46
CA LYS A 111 15.41 27.14 -19.63
C LYS A 111 14.19 27.77 -20.35
N ARG A 112 13.05 27.08 -20.34
CA ARG A 112 11.83 27.47 -21.03
C ARG A 112 10.86 28.28 -20.15
N GLY A 113 11.23 28.57 -18.89
CA GLY A 113 10.34 29.22 -17.94
C GLY A 113 9.13 28.38 -17.53
N VAL A 114 9.23 27.06 -17.65
CA VAL A 114 8.19 26.10 -17.25
C VAL A 114 8.41 25.72 -15.81
N ARG A 115 7.34 25.74 -15.02
CA ARG A 115 7.40 25.24 -13.63
C ARG A 115 7.66 23.74 -13.60
N ALA A 116 8.47 23.29 -12.66
CA ALA A 116 8.72 21.89 -12.43
C ALA A 116 8.35 21.48 -11.00
N LEU A 117 8.13 20.20 -10.77
CA LEU A 117 7.80 19.69 -9.46
C LEU A 117 8.39 18.29 -9.22
N TYR A 118 8.62 18.02 -7.93
CA TYR A 118 9.08 16.74 -7.43
C TYR A 118 8.26 16.33 -6.20
N LEU A 119 7.68 15.12 -6.21
CA LEU A 119 6.92 14.57 -5.11
C LEU A 119 7.75 13.59 -4.31
N GLU A 120 7.92 13.85 -3.02
CA GLU A 120 8.62 12.99 -2.09
C GLU A 120 7.69 11.95 -1.43
N ARG A 121 8.29 10.95 -0.77
CA ARG A 121 7.58 9.81 -0.16
C ARG A 121 6.52 10.18 0.87
N ARG A 122 6.65 11.33 1.53
CA ARG A 122 5.72 11.80 2.58
C ARG A 122 4.68 12.78 2.05
N ASN A 123 4.34 12.67 0.77
CA ASN A 123 3.45 13.60 0.06
C ASN A 123 3.94 15.07 0.11
N GLN A 124 5.23 15.27 0.36
CA GLN A 124 5.85 16.58 0.25
C GLN A 124 6.11 16.89 -1.21
N LEU A 125 5.56 17.98 -1.69
CA LEU A 125 5.70 18.47 -3.06
C LEU A 125 6.61 19.67 -3.07
N THR A 126 7.74 19.55 -3.76
CA THR A 126 8.64 20.68 -4.00
C THR A 126 8.38 21.21 -5.40
N TRP A 127 7.99 22.47 -5.48
CA TRP A 127 7.89 23.25 -6.70
C TRP A 127 9.20 23.93 -7.01
N PHE A 128 9.53 24.02 -8.31
CA PHE A 128 10.67 24.73 -8.85
C PHE A 128 10.11 25.75 -9.85
N GLU A 129 10.19 27.01 -9.50
CA GLU A 129 9.64 28.14 -10.26
C GLU A 129 10.77 28.96 -10.89
N PRO A 130 10.97 28.87 -12.21
CA PRO A 130 11.97 29.70 -12.89
C PRO A 130 11.64 31.19 -12.75
N ARG A 131 12.60 31.99 -12.29
CA ARG A 131 12.45 33.43 -12.14
C ARG A 131 13.77 34.16 -12.37
N ASP A 132 13.80 35.07 -13.35
CA ASP A 132 14.92 35.99 -13.61
C ASP A 132 16.30 35.31 -13.69
N GLY A 133 16.36 34.11 -14.28
CA GLY A 133 17.60 33.34 -14.43
C GLY A 133 17.95 32.43 -13.22
N ASP A 134 17.12 32.44 -12.19
CA ASP A 134 17.23 31.58 -11.02
C ASP A 134 16.02 30.61 -10.92
N VAL A 135 16.06 29.68 -9.97
CA VAL A 135 14.96 28.77 -9.69
C VAL A 135 14.59 28.86 -8.21
N LEU A 136 13.43 29.44 -7.95
CA LEU A 136 12.88 29.49 -6.59
C LEU A 136 12.22 28.16 -6.24
N THR A 137 12.36 27.76 -4.98
CA THR A 137 11.72 26.54 -4.47
C THR A 137 10.61 26.88 -3.50
N ARG A 138 9.49 26.15 -3.60
CA ARG A 138 8.37 26.22 -2.66
C ARG A 138 7.92 24.81 -2.30
N ASN A 139 7.74 24.56 -1.03
CA ASN A 139 7.27 23.27 -0.52
C ASN A 139 5.81 23.36 -0.11
N GLU A 140 5.05 22.31 -0.41
CA GLU A 140 3.69 22.11 0.08
C GLU A 140 3.44 20.64 0.37
N CYS A 141 2.43 20.34 1.19
CA CYS A 141 1.99 18.98 1.46
C CYS A 141 0.79 18.67 0.58
N VAL A 142 0.87 17.60 -0.21
CA VAL A 142 -0.27 17.12 -1.00
C VAL A 142 -1.21 16.34 -0.09
N ASP A 143 -2.50 16.70 -0.11
CA ASP A 143 -3.51 15.93 0.61
C ASP A 143 -3.64 14.52 0.01
N GLY A 144 -3.17 13.53 0.76
CA GLY A 144 -3.25 12.12 0.36
C GLY A 144 -4.68 11.61 0.26
N HIS A 145 -5.63 12.22 0.97
CA HIS A 145 -7.04 11.80 0.98
C HIS A 145 -7.78 12.08 -0.33
N LEU A 146 -7.22 12.87 -1.23
CA LEU A 146 -7.77 13.13 -2.58
C LEU A 146 -8.00 11.84 -3.38
N THR A 147 -7.30 10.76 -3.05
CA THR A 147 -7.38 9.49 -3.78
C THR A 147 -8.18 8.42 -3.06
N ASP A 148 -8.66 8.65 -1.85
CA ASP A 148 -9.33 7.65 -1.01
C ASP A 148 -10.62 7.07 -1.62
N ALA A 149 -11.27 7.82 -2.49
CA ALA A 149 -12.47 7.38 -3.20
C ALA A 149 -12.18 6.47 -4.41
N LEU A 150 -10.91 6.24 -4.77
CA LEU A 150 -10.56 5.35 -5.87
C LEU A 150 -10.63 3.89 -5.43
N ASP A 151 -11.17 3.03 -6.31
CA ASP A 151 -11.08 1.58 -6.10
C ASP A 151 -9.61 1.13 -6.13
N PRO A 152 -9.12 0.39 -5.13
CA PRO A 152 -7.74 -0.04 -5.08
C PRO A 152 -7.35 -1.06 -6.17
N LEU A 153 -8.30 -1.77 -6.79
CA LEU A 153 -8.00 -2.77 -7.82
C LEU A 153 -7.39 -2.18 -9.11
N PRO A 154 -7.93 -1.11 -9.71
CA PRO A 154 -7.28 -0.45 -10.84
C PRO A 154 -5.88 0.08 -10.52
N LEU A 155 -5.67 0.55 -9.28
CA LEU A 155 -4.35 1.00 -8.80
C LEU A 155 -3.36 -0.16 -8.74
N LEU A 156 -3.77 -1.31 -8.19
CA LEU A 156 -2.96 -2.52 -8.17
C LEU A 156 -2.59 -2.99 -9.58
N ARG A 157 -3.54 -2.96 -10.52
CA ARG A 157 -3.32 -3.31 -11.93
C ARG A 157 -2.31 -2.38 -12.62
N CYS A 158 -2.22 -1.14 -12.18
CA CYS A 158 -1.16 -0.24 -12.64
C CYS A 158 0.20 -0.59 -12.06
N GLN A 159 0.25 -0.98 -10.79
CA GLN A 159 1.49 -1.28 -10.07
C GLN A 159 2.11 -2.60 -10.55
N LEU A 160 1.29 -3.63 -10.72
CA LEU A 160 1.74 -4.94 -11.14
C LEU A 160 1.61 -5.13 -12.66
N ASP A 161 2.47 -5.98 -13.22
CA ASP A 161 2.32 -6.46 -14.60
C ASP A 161 1.18 -7.48 -14.74
N ALA A 162 0.14 -7.28 -13.97
CA ALA A 162 -1.03 -8.11 -13.94
C ALA A 162 -2.11 -7.47 -14.79
N SER A 163 -2.11 -7.74 -16.09
CA SER A 163 -3.27 -7.47 -16.95
C SER A 163 -4.48 -8.28 -16.51
N GLU A 164 -4.26 -9.35 -15.74
CA GLU A 164 -5.26 -10.29 -15.28
C GLU A 164 -5.16 -10.48 -13.77
N VAL A 165 -6.31 -10.61 -13.15
CA VAL A 165 -6.48 -10.97 -11.77
C VAL A 165 -7.27 -12.25 -11.74
N ASP A 166 -6.72 -13.34 -11.18
CA ASP A 166 -7.43 -14.62 -11.10
C ASP A 166 -8.73 -14.48 -10.29
N ARG A 167 -8.69 -13.62 -9.28
CA ARG A 167 -9.84 -13.29 -8.45
C ARG A 167 -9.81 -11.81 -8.09
N GLU A 168 -10.81 -11.06 -8.54
CA GLU A 168 -10.90 -9.60 -8.31
C GLU A 168 -11.21 -9.21 -6.85
N GLY A 169 -11.55 -10.20 -6.05
CA GLY A 169 -11.95 -9.98 -4.67
C GLY A 169 -13.33 -9.30 -4.56
N GLN A 170 -13.82 -9.20 -3.35
CA GLN A 170 -15.07 -8.52 -3.02
C GLN A 170 -14.78 -7.06 -2.68
N LEU A 171 -15.37 -6.12 -3.41
CA LEU A 171 -15.34 -4.71 -3.05
C LEU A 171 -16.34 -4.44 -1.92
N ILE A 172 -15.87 -3.85 -0.83
CA ILE A 172 -16.66 -3.47 0.32
C ILE A 172 -16.53 -1.96 0.51
N HIS A 173 -17.64 -1.25 0.60
CA HIS A 173 -17.69 0.19 0.82
C HIS A 173 -18.93 0.57 1.64
N LEU A 174 -18.98 1.78 2.16
CA LEU A 174 -20.18 2.32 2.79
C LEU A 174 -21.03 3.06 1.76
N ASN A 175 -22.33 2.83 1.77
CA ASN A 175 -23.29 3.64 1.01
C ASN A 175 -23.52 5.00 1.69
N SER A 176 -24.36 5.85 1.08
CA SER A 176 -24.72 7.17 1.63
C SER A 176 -25.40 7.12 3.01
N ALA A 177 -26.00 5.99 3.35
CA ALA A 177 -26.62 5.74 4.67
C ALA A 177 -25.62 5.17 5.69
N GLY A 178 -24.34 5.04 5.36
CA GLY A 178 -23.31 4.48 6.24
C GLY A 178 -23.38 2.95 6.41
N GLN A 179 -24.10 2.26 5.52
CA GLN A 179 -24.23 0.82 5.53
C GLN A 179 -23.21 0.19 4.57
N ALA A 180 -22.63 -0.94 4.94
CA ALA A 180 -21.69 -1.65 4.09
C ALA A 180 -22.37 -2.30 2.87
N VAL A 181 -21.76 -2.17 1.71
CA VAL A 181 -22.17 -2.78 0.44
C VAL A 181 -21.02 -3.65 -0.06
N PRO A 182 -21.26 -4.88 -0.50
CA PRO A 182 -22.56 -5.54 -0.60
C PRO A 182 -23.11 -5.93 0.79
N GLU A 183 -24.42 -5.92 0.89
CA GLU A 183 -25.12 -6.50 2.04
C GLU A 183 -24.91 -8.04 2.06
N ALA A 184 -23.83 -8.52 2.60
CA ALA A 184 -23.73 -9.93 2.98
C ALA A 184 -24.58 -10.17 4.24
N ASP A 185 -25.10 -11.38 4.43
CA ASP A 185 -25.81 -11.74 5.69
C ASP A 185 -24.98 -11.45 6.92
N PHE A 186 -23.66 -11.51 6.79
CA PHE A 186 -22.71 -11.10 7.80
C PHE A 186 -22.84 -9.60 8.14
N TRP A 187 -22.95 -8.71 7.13
CA TRP A 187 -23.08 -7.26 7.33
C TRP A 187 -24.46 -6.85 7.83
N LYS A 188 -25.52 -7.59 7.46
CA LYS A 188 -26.86 -7.41 8.06
C LYS A 188 -26.85 -7.67 9.55
N LYS A 189 -25.97 -8.56 9.99
CA LYS A 189 -25.76 -8.89 11.39
C LYS A 189 -24.69 -8.02 12.08
N LEU A 190 -24.00 -7.14 11.34
CA LEU A 190 -23.10 -6.10 11.82
C LEU A 190 -23.76 -4.69 11.75
N PRO A 191 -24.98 -4.48 12.28
CA PRO A 191 -25.57 -3.15 12.28
C PRO A 191 -24.68 -2.24 13.10
N SER A 192 -24.45 -1.02 12.65
CA SER A 192 -23.80 0.07 13.40
C SER A 192 -23.01 -0.39 14.66
N LEU A 193 -22.04 -1.28 14.49
CA LEU A 193 -21.32 -1.87 15.62
C LEU A 193 -20.59 -0.79 16.41
N THR A 194 -21.08 -0.48 17.59
CA THR A 194 -20.24 0.12 18.60
C THR A 194 -19.16 -0.87 19.00
N ALA A 195 -18.05 -0.37 19.52
CA ALA A 195 -16.95 -1.21 19.98
C ALA A 195 -17.42 -2.34 20.93
N GLU A 196 -18.43 -2.10 21.74
CA GLU A 196 -19.03 -3.02 22.70
C GLU A 196 -19.84 -4.16 22.03
N GLN A 197 -20.27 -3.97 20.80
CA GLN A 197 -21.06 -4.95 20.05
C GLN A 197 -20.20 -5.91 19.19
N ILE A 198 -18.94 -5.61 18.98
CA ILE A 198 -18.02 -6.48 18.25
C ILE A 198 -17.60 -7.69 19.12
N GLU A 199 -17.49 -7.52 20.43
CA GLU A 199 -17.04 -8.56 21.36
C GLU A 199 -17.94 -9.80 21.36
N PRO A 200 -19.30 -9.71 21.44
CA PRO A 200 -20.19 -10.85 21.29
C PRO A 200 -20.02 -11.55 19.93
N TRP A 201 -19.75 -10.79 18.90
CA TRP A 201 -19.53 -11.31 17.54
C TRP A 201 -18.24 -12.10 17.42
N LEU A 202 -17.14 -11.62 17.98
CA LEU A 202 -15.89 -12.37 18.07
C LEU A 202 -16.08 -13.67 18.86
N ALA A 203 -16.88 -13.64 19.93
CA ALA A 203 -17.24 -14.82 20.70
C ALA A 203 -18.11 -15.79 19.88
N ILE A 204 -19.10 -15.31 19.12
CA ILE A 204 -19.93 -16.12 18.21
C ILE A 204 -19.10 -16.73 17.08
N ILE A 205 -18.20 -15.95 16.47
CA ILE A 205 -17.27 -16.43 15.44
C ILE A 205 -16.28 -17.44 16.02
N ALA A 206 -15.82 -17.22 17.25
CA ALA A 206 -14.92 -18.16 17.96
C ALA A 206 -15.64 -19.43 18.41
N SER A 207 -16.94 -19.37 18.74
CA SER A 207 -17.74 -20.49 19.28
C SER A 207 -18.58 -21.22 18.23
N GLY A 208 -18.88 -20.58 17.10
CA GLY A 208 -19.90 -21.04 16.16
C GLY A 208 -19.37 -21.63 14.87
N ASN A 209 -19.88 -22.80 14.55
CA ASN A 209 -19.85 -23.51 13.27
C ASN A 209 -18.47 -23.71 12.61
N ARG A 210 -17.93 -24.88 12.84
CA ARG A 210 -16.72 -25.46 12.22
C ARG A 210 -16.70 -25.44 10.66
N LYS A 211 -17.72 -24.91 9.99
CA LYS A 211 -17.82 -24.81 8.53
C LYS A 211 -17.48 -23.43 7.96
N GLN A 212 -17.46 -22.37 8.76
CA GLN A 212 -16.96 -21.07 8.30
C GLN A 212 -15.47 -20.96 8.62
N ASN A 213 -14.68 -20.67 7.60
CA ASN A 213 -13.24 -20.44 7.72
C ASN A 213 -12.99 -19.34 8.75
N LYS A 214 -12.30 -19.65 9.85
CA LYS A 214 -11.99 -18.65 10.91
C LYS A 214 -11.20 -17.45 10.37
N GLY A 215 -10.41 -17.66 9.31
CA GLY A 215 -9.69 -16.59 8.61
C GLY A 215 -10.63 -15.55 8.02
N ASP A 216 -11.69 -15.99 7.35
CA ASP A 216 -12.69 -15.09 6.73
C ASP A 216 -13.32 -14.12 7.74
N ALA A 217 -13.50 -14.56 8.98
CA ALA A 217 -14.07 -13.74 10.03
C ALA A 217 -13.14 -12.61 10.48
N LEU A 218 -11.85 -12.88 10.61
CA LEU A 218 -10.85 -11.87 10.98
C LEU A 218 -10.73 -10.80 9.89
N GLU A 219 -10.66 -11.21 8.62
CA GLU A 219 -10.63 -10.29 7.48
C GLU A 219 -11.83 -9.34 7.48
N LEU A 220 -13.04 -9.86 7.70
CA LEU A 220 -14.25 -9.05 7.74
C LEU A 220 -14.28 -8.07 8.90
N ILE A 221 -13.78 -8.46 10.07
CA ILE A 221 -13.66 -7.59 11.24
C ILE A 221 -12.67 -6.46 10.96
N VAL A 222 -11.52 -6.79 10.37
CA VAL A 222 -10.52 -5.78 10.00
C VAL A 222 -11.09 -4.83 8.95
N ALA A 223 -11.76 -5.36 7.91
CA ALA A 223 -12.43 -4.51 6.90
C ALA A 223 -13.46 -3.56 7.51
N ALA A 224 -14.30 -4.06 8.44
CA ALA A 224 -15.26 -3.21 9.15
C ALA A 224 -14.58 -2.11 9.98
N ALA A 225 -13.49 -2.43 10.66
CA ALA A 225 -12.72 -1.45 11.42
C ALA A 225 -12.11 -0.38 10.51
N LEU A 226 -11.56 -0.78 9.35
CA LEU A 226 -11.00 0.13 8.34
C LEU A 226 -12.05 1.10 7.81
N LEU A 227 -13.23 0.60 7.42
CA LEU A 227 -14.33 1.46 6.94
C LEU A 227 -14.76 2.50 8.00
N ARG A 228 -14.76 2.12 9.28
CA ARG A 228 -15.07 3.04 10.39
C ARG A 228 -13.99 4.08 10.65
N LEU A 229 -12.76 3.76 10.30
CA LEU A 229 -11.63 4.70 10.37
C LEU A 229 -11.56 5.64 9.16
N GLY A 230 -12.53 5.58 8.24
CA GLY A 230 -12.65 6.49 7.12
C GLY A 230 -12.14 5.94 5.78
N VAL A 231 -11.65 4.70 5.75
CA VAL A 231 -11.35 4.03 4.48
C VAL A 231 -12.62 3.90 3.64
N LYS A 232 -12.58 4.30 2.38
CA LYS A 232 -13.78 4.34 1.51
C LYS A 232 -14.05 3.00 0.83
N HIS A 233 -13.00 2.35 0.34
CA HIS A 233 -13.08 1.12 -0.43
C HIS A 233 -12.08 0.09 0.09
N VAL A 234 -12.55 -1.11 0.39
CA VAL A 234 -11.73 -2.25 0.79
C VAL A 234 -12.01 -3.41 -0.16
N ARG A 235 -10.99 -3.95 -0.80
CA ARG A 235 -11.06 -5.20 -1.56
C ARG A 235 -10.63 -6.35 -0.66
N ARG A 236 -11.45 -7.42 -0.62
CA ARG A 236 -11.21 -8.61 0.20
C ARG A 236 -10.98 -9.83 -0.69
N SER A 237 -10.08 -10.71 -0.25
CA SER A 237 -9.78 -11.99 -0.94
C SER A 237 -9.44 -11.82 -2.41
N LEU A 238 -8.50 -10.93 -2.71
CA LEU A 238 -8.03 -10.64 -4.06
C LEU A 238 -6.84 -11.54 -4.40
N ARG A 239 -6.82 -12.15 -5.58
CA ARG A 239 -5.68 -12.93 -6.06
C ARG A 239 -5.13 -12.32 -7.35
N PRO A 240 -4.01 -11.60 -7.30
CA PRO A 240 -3.36 -11.11 -8.50
C PRO A 240 -2.73 -12.27 -9.27
N LYS A 241 -2.88 -12.28 -10.60
CA LYS A 241 -2.14 -13.17 -11.47
C LYS A 241 -0.84 -12.50 -11.87
N VAL A 242 0.25 -12.95 -11.31
CA VAL A 242 1.57 -12.39 -11.59
C VAL A 242 2.26 -13.26 -12.65
N HIS A 243 2.57 -12.67 -13.80
CA HIS A 243 3.32 -13.37 -14.83
C HIS A 243 4.80 -13.50 -14.42
N THR A 244 5.29 -14.73 -14.34
CA THR A 244 6.67 -15.05 -13.95
C THR A 244 7.73 -14.54 -14.93
N ALA A 245 7.35 -14.15 -16.12
CA ALA A 245 8.26 -13.61 -17.15
C ALA A 245 8.87 -12.23 -16.77
N SER A 246 8.36 -11.56 -15.75
CA SER A 246 8.83 -10.24 -15.32
C SER A 246 9.86 -10.26 -14.19
N GLY A 247 10.43 -11.41 -13.86
CA GLY A 247 11.38 -11.56 -12.74
C GLY A 247 10.73 -11.54 -11.35
N VAL A 248 9.41 -11.52 -11.28
CA VAL A 248 8.65 -11.67 -10.05
C VAL A 248 8.71 -13.12 -9.60
N SER A 249 8.98 -13.35 -8.32
CA SER A 249 9.17 -14.70 -7.80
C SER A 249 7.91 -15.55 -8.02
N ALA A 250 8.08 -16.85 -8.32
CA ALA A 250 6.98 -17.81 -8.45
C ALA A 250 6.07 -17.86 -7.19
N ARG A 251 6.54 -17.32 -6.06
CA ARG A 251 5.80 -17.21 -4.80
C ARG A 251 4.64 -16.23 -4.88
N LEU A 252 4.78 -15.15 -5.66
CA LEU A 252 3.71 -14.15 -5.84
C LEU A 252 2.58 -14.66 -6.72
N ALA A 253 2.83 -15.64 -7.58
CA ALA A 253 1.80 -16.20 -8.48
C ALA A 253 0.61 -16.84 -7.74
N HIS A 254 0.77 -17.15 -6.46
CA HIS A 254 -0.25 -17.80 -5.63
C HIS A 254 -0.63 -17.00 -4.38
N ALA A 255 -0.06 -15.79 -4.21
CA ALA A 255 -0.35 -14.97 -3.05
C ALA A 255 -1.80 -14.44 -3.12
N GLU A 256 -2.61 -14.79 -2.14
CA GLU A 256 -3.91 -14.16 -1.92
C GLU A 256 -3.68 -12.94 -1.01
N LEU A 257 -4.26 -11.80 -1.42
CA LEU A 257 -4.31 -10.60 -0.59
C LEU A 257 -5.60 -10.63 0.21
N ASP A 258 -5.49 -10.76 1.52
CA ASP A 258 -6.65 -10.83 2.40
C ASP A 258 -7.45 -9.54 2.31
N LEU A 259 -6.78 -8.37 2.45
CA LEU A 259 -7.39 -7.06 2.22
C LEU A 259 -6.45 -6.12 1.46
N LEU A 260 -7.05 -5.32 0.59
CA LEU A 260 -6.38 -4.25 -0.16
C LEU A 260 -7.23 -3.00 -0.08
N PHE A 261 -6.62 -1.87 0.26
CA PHE A 261 -7.31 -0.58 0.27
C PHE A 261 -6.34 0.57 -0.05
N ASN A 262 -6.91 1.72 -0.33
CA ASN A 262 -6.23 2.96 -0.61
C ASN A 262 -6.61 3.97 0.47
N PHE A 263 -5.63 4.60 1.10
CA PHE A 263 -5.88 5.57 2.14
C PHE A 263 -4.69 6.53 2.31
N ALA A 264 -5.00 7.82 2.41
CA ALA A 264 -4.04 8.90 2.63
C ALA A 264 -2.87 8.91 1.62
N GLY A 265 -3.18 8.62 0.34
CA GLY A 265 -2.20 8.63 -0.74
C GLY A 265 -1.28 7.41 -0.75
N LYS A 266 -1.69 6.31 -0.16
CA LYS A 266 -0.93 5.06 -0.12
C LYS A 266 -1.81 3.86 -0.43
N LEU A 267 -1.22 2.84 -1.05
CA LEU A 267 -1.83 1.54 -1.22
C LEU A 267 -1.47 0.65 -0.03
N TRP A 268 -2.48 0.12 0.64
CA TRP A 268 -2.32 -0.68 1.84
C TRP A 268 -2.71 -2.14 1.58
N LEU A 269 -1.85 -3.04 2.01
CA LEU A 269 -2.07 -4.47 1.98
C LEU A 269 -2.17 -4.99 3.41
N VAL A 270 -3.18 -5.81 3.69
CA VAL A 270 -3.34 -6.43 5.01
C VAL A 270 -3.30 -7.93 4.86
N ASP A 271 -2.45 -8.56 5.63
CA ASP A 271 -2.40 -10.01 5.81
C ASP A 271 -2.98 -10.37 7.18
N CYS A 272 -4.06 -11.15 7.17
CA CYS A 272 -4.84 -11.53 8.35
C CYS A 272 -4.69 -13.03 8.60
N LYS A 273 -4.13 -13.44 9.73
CA LYS A 273 -4.05 -14.87 10.09
C LYS A 273 -4.59 -15.10 11.49
N ASP A 274 -5.63 -15.93 11.53
CA ASP A 274 -6.25 -16.41 12.79
C ASP A 274 -5.66 -17.75 13.25
N ARG A 275 -4.46 -18.07 12.82
CA ARG A 275 -3.80 -19.30 13.24
C ARG A 275 -3.29 -19.15 14.67
N LYS A 276 -3.54 -20.17 15.47
CA LYS A 276 -2.79 -20.35 16.71
C LYS A 276 -1.32 -20.59 16.35
N PRO A 277 -0.37 -20.13 17.19
CA PRO A 277 1.02 -20.48 16.99
C PRO A 277 1.14 -22.01 16.85
N VAL A 278 1.94 -22.48 15.92
CA VAL A 278 2.14 -23.93 15.72
C VAL A 278 2.75 -24.57 16.98
N THR A 279 3.40 -23.76 17.82
CA THR A 279 3.83 -24.12 19.16
C THR A 279 2.70 -24.63 20.04
N ASP A 280 1.47 -24.13 19.88
CA ASP A 280 0.29 -24.65 20.61
C ASP A 280 0.00 -26.13 20.26
N LEU A 281 0.38 -26.59 19.06
CA LEU A 281 0.26 -27.98 18.66
C LEU A 281 1.23 -28.87 19.45
N ALA A 282 2.49 -28.45 19.57
CA ALA A 282 3.49 -29.15 20.37
C ALA A 282 3.06 -29.24 21.85
N ASP A 283 2.59 -28.11 22.40
CA ASP A 283 2.07 -28.06 23.77
C ASP A 283 0.80 -28.93 23.95
N GLY A 284 -0.05 -28.99 22.92
CA GLY A 284 -1.21 -29.87 22.88
C GLY A 284 -0.80 -31.35 22.89
N LEU A 285 0.15 -31.73 22.04
CA LEU A 285 0.69 -33.08 21.98
C LEU A 285 1.35 -33.47 23.32
N ARG A 286 2.12 -32.56 23.91
CA ARG A 286 2.74 -32.77 25.22
C ARG A 286 1.71 -33.07 26.32
N ARG A 287 0.55 -32.39 26.33
CA ARG A 287 -0.52 -32.60 27.33
C ARG A 287 -1.23 -33.93 27.21
N ILE A 288 -1.34 -34.48 26.00
CA ILE A 288 -2.01 -35.76 25.75
C ILE A 288 -1.05 -36.96 25.85
N SER A 289 0.25 -36.72 25.81
CA SER A 289 1.26 -37.77 25.95
C SER A 289 1.46 -38.10 27.43
N GLN A 290 1.19 -39.34 27.81
CA GLN A 290 1.38 -39.83 29.17
C GLN A 290 2.64 -40.69 29.24
N PRO A 291 3.78 -40.18 29.70
CA PRO A 291 5.00 -40.95 29.86
C PRO A 291 4.82 -41.97 31.03
N HIS A 292 5.23 -43.19 30.78
CA HIS A 292 5.07 -44.30 31.77
C HIS A 292 6.17 -44.30 32.83
N THR A 293 7.35 -43.75 32.52
CA THR A 293 8.48 -43.68 33.46
C THR A 293 9.07 -42.27 33.55
N PRO A 294 9.81 -41.94 34.63
CA PRO A 294 10.54 -40.66 34.72
C PRO A 294 11.56 -40.45 33.61
N ALA A 295 12.21 -41.51 33.14
CA ALA A 295 13.17 -41.46 32.04
C ALA A 295 12.47 -41.13 30.70
N ASP A 296 11.29 -41.77 30.47
CA ASP A 296 10.48 -41.44 29.28
C ASP A 296 10.03 -39.99 29.34
N ARG A 297 9.69 -39.45 30.49
CA ARG A 297 9.28 -38.05 30.65
C ARG A 297 10.38 -37.08 30.17
N GLN A 298 11.64 -37.31 30.53
CA GLN A 298 12.76 -36.49 30.11
C GLN A 298 12.94 -36.54 28.60
N GLN A 299 12.89 -37.73 27.99
CA GLN A 299 13.01 -37.91 26.54
C GLN A 299 11.84 -37.23 25.78
N TYR A 300 10.61 -37.33 26.31
CA TYR A 300 9.44 -36.64 25.74
C TYR A 300 9.60 -35.12 25.84
N ASP A 301 10.05 -34.60 26.97
CA ASP A 301 10.26 -33.15 27.13
C ASP A 301 11.31 -32.64 26.15
N GLU A 302 12.43 -33.33 25.98
CA GLU A 302 13.46 -32.97 24.98
C GLU A 302 12.92 -33.04 23.54
N LEU A 303 12.11 -34.05 23.20
CA LEU A 303 11.50 -34.21 21.90
C LEU A 303 10.52 -33.07 21.61
N PHE A 304 9.69 -32.70 22.59
CA PHE A 304 8.72 -31.63 22.45
C PHE A 304 9.37 -30.25 22.33
N GLU A 305 10.45 -30.00 23.06
CA GLU A 305 11.22 -28.75 22.89
C GLU A 305 11.85 -28.65 21.48
N ARG A 306 12.46 -29.72 20.97
CA ARG A 306 12.96 -29.78 19.60
C ARG A 306 11.87 -29.58 18.55
N LEU A 307 10.72 -30.22 18.72
CA LEU A 307 9.55 -30.07 17.85
C LEU A 307 9.05 -28.62 17.88
N ARG A 308 8.94 -28.05 19.07
CA ARG A 308 8.53 -26.65 19.25
C ARG A 308 9.46 -25.67 18.54
N ASP A 309 10.77 -25.88 18.68
CA ASP A 309 11.77 -25.04 18.00
C ASP A 309 11.68 -25.16 16.48
N GLN A 310 11.58 -26.37 15.94
CA GLN A 310 11.43 -26.59 14.50
C GLN A 310 10.15 -25.99 13.95
N LEU A 311 9.03 -26.12 14.67
CA LEU A 311 7.75 -25.54 14.27
C LEU A 311 7.79 -24.01 14.35
N SER A 312 8.45 -23.43 15.35
CA SER A 312 8.64 -21.98 15.49
C SER A 312 9.48 -21.42 14.34
N ILE A 313 10.56 -22.10 13.95
CA ILE A 313 11.39 -21.72 12.81
C ILE A 313 10.59 -21.75 11.51
N SER A 314 9.80 -22.81 11.30
CA SER A 314 8.95 -22.95 10.11
C SER A 314 7.88 -21.86 10.04
N ASP A 315 7.20 -21.58 11.15
CA ASP A 315 6.16 -20.54 11.23
C ASP A 315 6.75 -19.16 10.99
N THR A 316 7.90 -18.84 11.60
CA THR A 316 8.65 -17.61 11.38
C THR A 316 9.03 -17.43 9.91
N LYS A 317 9.46 -18.50 9.22
CA LYS A 317 9.82 -18.47 7.81
C LYS A 317 8.60 -18.15 6.94
N VAL A 318 7.47 -18.82 7.16
CA VAL A 318 6.24 -18.61 6.40
C VAL A 318 5.74 -17.16 6.56
N ILE A 319 5.72 -16.63 7.79
CA ILE A 319 5.30 -15.25 8.04
C ILE A 319 6.22 -14.26 7.32
N LYS A 320 7.54 -14.46 7.40
CA LYS A 320 8.51 -13.59 6.69
C LYS A 320 8.29 -13.63 5.16
N GLU A 321 7.98 -14.80 4.61
CA GLU A 321 7.69 -14.95 3.17
C GLU A 321 6.39 -14.24 2.77
N ASP A 322 5.32 -14.38 3.56
CA ASP A 322 4.05 -13.68 3.34
C ASP A 322 4.23 -12.16 3.36
N LEU A 323 4.97 -11.64 4.35
CA LEU A 323 5.24 -10.21 4.49
C LEU A 323 6.08 -9.65 3.33
N LEU A 324 7.07 -10.40 2.86
CA LEU A 324 7.87 -10.00 1.70
C LEU A 324 7.02 -9.97 0.43
N ALA A 325 6.15 -10.97 0.23
CA ALA A 325 5.23 -11.02 -0.90
C ALA A 325 4.27 -9.82 -0.90
N ALA A 326 3.66 -9.50 0.23
CA ALA A 326 2.79 -8.34 0.36
C ALA A 326 3.52 -7.03 0.02
N ARG A 327 4.75 -6.85 0.53
CA ARG A 327 5.57 -5.67 0.25
C ARG A 327 5.95 -5.56 -1.23
N GLU A 328 6.29 -6.67 -1.87
CA GLU A 328 6.64 -6.72 -3.29
C GLU A 328 5.43 -6.34 -4.17
N ILE A 329 4.24 -6.80 -3.81
CA ILE A 329 2.98 -6.45 -4.48
C ILE A 329 2.65 -4.96 -4.30
N GLY A 330 2.83 -4.40 -3.12
CA GLY A 330 2.56 -3.00 -2.82
C GLY A 330 3.53 -2.02 -3.49
N GLY A 331 4.72 -2.49 -3.86
CA GLY A 331 5.78 -1.66 -4.42
C GLY A 331 6.40 -0.71 -3.38
N LEU A 332 7.18 0.27 -3.86
CA LEU A 332 7.94 1.19 -3.00
C LEU A 332 7.08 2.11 -2.11
N LEU A 333 5.85 2.37 -2.52
CA LEU A 333 4.90 3.23 -1.78
C LEU A 333 3.75 2.44 -1.17
N GLY A 334 3.77 1.10 -1.28
CA GLY A 334 2.85 0.22 -0.59
C GLY A 334 3.20 0.11 0.89
N GLU A 335 2.17 0.12 1.73
CA GLU A 335 2.28 -0.16 3.15
C GLU A 335 1.68 -1.52 3.46
N THR A 336 2.25 -2.24 4.40
CA THR A 336 1.79 -3.56 4.76
C THR A 336 1.42 -3.61 6.24
N ILE A 337 0.23 -4.13 6.54
CA ILE A 337 -0.24 -4.41 7.89
C ILE A 337 -0.36 -5.92 8.06
N CYS A 338 0.24 -6.45 9.10
CA CYS A 338 0.14 -7.86 9.48
C CYS A 338 -0.71 -7.96 10.73
N VAL A 339 -1.89 -8.58 10.63
CA VAL A 339 -2.83 -8.76 11.73
C VAL A 339 -2.79 -10.20 12.22
N ARG A 340 -2.49 -10.39 13.50
CA ARG A 340 -2.39 -11.70 14.14
C ARG A 340 -3.17 -11.74 15.45
N ARG A 341 -3.91 -12.82 15.67
CA ARG A 341 -4.56 -13.03 16.99
C ARG A 341 -3.58 -13.41 18.08
N ALA A 342 -2.51 -14.08 17.74
CA ALA A 342 -1.48 -14.50 18.68
C ALA A 342 -0.32 -13.51 18.71
N ALA A 343 0.47 -13.57 19.77
CA ALA A 343 1.76 -12.89 19.83
C ALA A 343 2.73 -13.52 18.83
N LEU A 344 3.55 -12.70 18.19
CA LEU A 344 4.60 -13.12 17.27
C LEU A 344 5.94 -13.27 18.01
N SER A 345 6.84 -14.08 17.45
CA SER A 345 8.17 -14.21 17.98
C SER A 345 8.96 -12.90 17.90
N PRO A 346 9.95 -12.67 18.79
CA PRO A 346 10.81 -11.49 18.72
C PRO A 346 11.51 -11.33 17.36
N GLU A 347 11.88 -12.45 16.71
CA GLU A 347 12.49 -12.44 15.39
C GLU A 347 11.57 -11.92 14.30
N VAL A 348 10.28 -12.29 14.33
CA VAL A 348 9.28 -11.78 13.38
C VAL A 348 9.04 -10.29 13.61
N ARG A 349 8.97 -9.85 14.86
CA ARG A 349 8.83 -8.41 15.18
C ARG A 349 10.00 -7.59 14.65
N GLU A 350 11.22 -8.07 14.86
CA GLU A 350 12.42 -7.39 14.36
C GLU A 350 12.47 -7.39 12.83
N PHE A 351 12.10 -8.49 12.18
CA PHE A 351 11.99 -8.56 10.73
C PHE A 351 10.97 -7.56 10.20
N ALA A 352 9.77 -7.49 10.78
CA ALA A 352 8.72 -6.57 10.40
C ALA A 352 9.18 -5.10 10.57
N ARG A 353 9.82 -4.79 11.70
CA ARG A 353 10.38 -3.46 11.95
C ARG A 353 11.40 -3.04 10.90
N ARG A 354 12.34 -3.92 10.53
CA ARG A 354 13.36 -3.67 9.49
C ARG A 354 12.75 -3.49 8.11
N ASN A 355 11.64 -4.15 7.85
CA ASN A 355 10.97 -4.12 6.55
C ASN A 355 9.79 -3.14 6.50
N HIS A 356 9.61 -2.29 7.51
CA HIS A 356 8.53 -1.29 7.58
C HIS A 356 7.14 -1.91 7.47
N VAL A 357 6.93 -3.09 8.09
CA VAL A 357 5.63 -3.73 8.19
C VAL A 357 5.01 -3.38 9.53
N HIS A 358 3.79 -2.89 9.50
CA HIS A 358 3.02 -2.61 10.72
C HIS A 358 2.47 -3.91 11.29
N LEU A 359 2.76 -4.19 12.56
CA LEU A 359 2.26 -5.37 13.26
C LEU A 359 1.13 -5.02 14.20
N ILE A 360 0.05 -5.80 14.13
CA ILE A 360 -1.04 -5.78 15.08
C ILE A 360 -1.17 -7.20 15.66
N GLU A 361 -0.82 -7.34 16.93
CA GLU A 361 -0.77 -8.61 17.64
C GLU A 361 -1.84 -8.65 18.74
N ASN A 362 -2.14 -9.86 19.23
CA ASN A 362 -3.08 -10.09 20.33
C ASN A 362 -4.46 -9.46 20.09
N CYS A 363 -4.94 -9.45 18.84
CA CYS A 363 -6.20 -8.86 18.43
C CYS A 363 -7.43 -9.60 18.97
N ARG A 364 -7.42 -9.98 20.25
CA ARG A 364 -8.56 -10.64 20.91
C ARG A 364 -9.67 -9.65 21.26
N GLN A 365 -9.30 -8.37 21.44
CA GLN A 365 -10.25 -7.32 21.76
C GLN A 365 -10.45 -6.37 20.58
N PRO A 366 -11.67 -6.14 20.11
CA PRO A 366 -11.97 -5.27 18.97
C PRO A 366 -11.48 -3.84 19.13
N ASN A 367 -11.55 -3.31 20.34
CA ASN A 367 -11.06 -1.95 20.64
C ASN A 367 -9.55 -1.86 20.42
N ALA A 368 -8.78 -2.83 20.90
CA ALA A 368 -7.34 -2.87 20.71
C ALA A 368 -6.97 -2.94 19.22
N LEU A 369 -7.69 -3.73 18.42
CA LEU A 369 -7.52 -3.78 16.97
C LEU A 369 -7.81 -2.42 16.32
N ARG A 370 -8.95 -1.81 16.65
CA ARG A 370 -9.33 -0.51 16.10
C ARG A 370 -8.33 0.59 16.47
N ASP A 371 -7.91 0.62 17.72
CA ASP A 371 -6.98 1.65 18.20
C ASP A 371 -5.59 1.46 17.59
N SER A 372 -5.15 0.22 17.39
CA SER A 372 -3.92 -0.09 16.65
C SER A 372 -4.02 0.34 15.18
N LEU A 373 -5.12 0.02 14.50
CA LEU A 373 -5.35 0.47 13.12
C LEU A 373 -5.41 2.00 13.04
N ARG A 374 -6.07 2.66 14.00
CA ARG A 374 -6.13 4.12 14.06
C ARG A 374 -4.74 4.72 14.18
N SER A 375 -3.89 4.20 15.06
CA SER A 375 -2.53 4.72 15.23
C SER A 375 -1.66 4.56 13.98
N ILE A 376 -1.93 3.54 13.16
CA ILE A 376 -1.23 3.29 11.90
C ILE A 376 -1.75 4.23 10.80
N LEU A 377 -3.07 4.35 10.65
CA LEU A 377 -3.68 5.12 9.57
C LEU A 377 -3.68 6.62 9.82
N HIS A 378 -3.81 7.02 11.09
CA HIS A 378 -3.82 8.41 11.54
C HIS A 378 -2.70 8.63 12.55
N PRO A 379 -1.42 8.52 12.14
CA PRO A 379 -0.32 8.79 13.05
C PRO A 379 -0.48 10.22 13.57
N GLN A 380 -0.48 10.38 14.90
CA GLN A 380 -0.44 11.71 15.48
C GLN A 380 0.76 12.44 14.89
N ALA A 381 0.58 13.69 14.48
CA ALA A 381 1.71 14.51 14.09
C ALA A 381 2.76 14.44 15.22
N PRO A 382 4.05 14.23 14.89
CA PRO A 382 5.08 14.29 15.91
C PRO A 382 4.89 15.61 16.64
N ALA A 383 4.96 15.56 17.97
CA ALA A 383 4.86 16.75 18.81
C ALA A 383 5.71 17.85 18.16
N SER A 384 5.16 19.04 18.03
CA SER A 384 5.92 20.17 17.47
C SER A 384 7.21 20.31 18.27
N LEU A 385 8.27 20.85 17.67
CA LEU A 385 9.52 21.11 18.38
C LEU A 385 9.26 21.87 19.69
N ASP A 386 8.25 22.75 19.71
CA ASP A 386 7.81 23.49 20.90
C ASP A 386 7.20 22.55 21.95
N GLN A 387 6.38 21.58 21.57
CA GLN A 387 5.83 20.56 22.48
C GLN A 387 6.90 19.62 23.04
N LEU A 388 7.93 19.29 22.23
CA LEU A 388 9.08 18.51 22.69
C LEU A 388 9.94 19.33 23.66
N ALA A 389 10.10 20.63 23.44
CA ALA A 389 10.80 21.54 24.38
C ALA A 389 10.04 21.67 25.69
N GLU A 390 8.70 21.82 25.66
CA GLU A 390 7.86 21.85 26.86
C GLU A 390 7.92 20.53 27.65
N LEU A 391 7.90 19.37 26.96
CA LEU A 391 8.06 18.07 27.60
C LEU A 391 9.45 17.90 28.22
N GLN A 392 10.49 18.38 27.55
CA GLN A 392 11.85 18.36 28.06
C GLN A 392 11.99 19.26 29.32
N GLU A 393 11.36 20.41 29.33
CA GLU A 393 11.33 21.31 30.48
C GLU A 393 10.55 20.73 31.69
N GLN A 394 9.47 19.96 31.42
CA GLN A 394 8.71 19.24 32.45
C GLN A 394 9.47 18.05 33.06
N LEU A 395 10.32 17.38 32.26
CA LEU A 395 11.13 16.26 32.74
C LEU A 395 12.39 16.70 33.48
N CYS A 396 12.79 17.97 33.35
CA CYS A 396 13.93 18.56 34.06
C CYS A 396 13.53 19.30 35.34
N LYS A 397 12.25 19.41 35.65
CA LYS A 397 11.69 19.90 36.93
C LYS A 397 11.30 18.75 37.84
#